data_2914e3fb42dc12b7378f03daed3d4fa8
#
_entry.id   2914e3fb42dc12b7378f03daed3d4fa8
#
_cell.length_a   1.000
_cell.length_b   1.000
_cell.length_c   1.000
_cell.angle_alpha   90.00
_cell.angle_beta   90.00
_cell.angle_gamma   90.00
#
_symmetry.space_group_name_H-M   'P 1'
#
loop_
_entity.id
_entity.type
_entity.pdbx_description
1 polymer ?
#
loop_
_entity_poly.entity_id
_entity_poly.type
_entity_poly.pdbx_seq_one_letter_code
_entity_poly.pdbx_strand_id
1 'polypeptide(L)'
;RVRFKGIICERCGGEVTRAAVRRERMGHIELAAPVTHIWYFKGVPSRLGYLLDLAPKDLEKVIYFAAYMITSVDEDQRAKDLPSLESKIDVEKKQVANRRDDEVNKRATKLEADIAELEAEGAKSDQRRKVKESAEREMAQIRRRADAEIDRLDRVFDRFKGLKVQDLEGDEVLYREMRDRYGRYFSGGMGAAAIQK
;
A
#
# COMPACT_ATOMS: atom_id res chain seq x y z
N ARG A 1 -56.76 -1.26 8.51
CA ARG A 1 -58.16 -1.44 8.82
C ARG A 1 -58.78 -2.42 7.84
N VAL A 2 -59.88 -3.08 8.22
CA VAL A 2 -60.44 -4.22 7.45
C VAL A 2 -60.85 -3.83 6.01
N ARG A 3 -61.32 -2.60 5.78
CA ARG A 3 -61.73 -2.09 4.45
C ARG A 3 -60.61 -2.04 3.41
N PHE A 4 -59.35 -2.04 3.80
CA PHE A 4 -58.22 -1.95 2.90
C PHE A 4 -57.44 -3.26 2.75
N LYS A 5 -57.94 -4.35 3.35
CA LYS A 5 -57.33 -5.67 3.28
C LYS A 5 -57.42 -6.23 1.86
N GLY A 6 -56.32 -6.68 1.30
CA GLY A 6 -56.25 -7.29 -0.03
C GLY A 6 -56.21 -6.27 -1.20
N ILE A 7 -56.16 -4.98 -0.94
CA ILE A 7 -55.98 -3.98 -1.99
C ILE A 7 -54.53 -3.97 -2.43
N ILE A 8 -54.28 -4.09 -3.72
CA ILE A 8 -52.93 -3.97 -4.32
C ILE A 8 -52.74 -2.55 -4.82
N CYS A 9 -51.64 -1.94 -4.48
CA CYS A 9 -51.30 -0.60 -4.96
C CYS A 9 -50.97 -0.66 -6.47
N GLU A 10 -51.73 0.07 -7.30
CA GLU A 10 -51.51 0.09 -8.74
C GLU A 10 -50.14 0.66 -9.15
N ARG A 11 -49.52 1.50 -8.28
CA ARG A 11 -48.23 2.12 -8.56
C ARG A 11 -47.01 1.24 -8.25
N CYS A 12 -47.05 0.43 -7.19
CA CYS A 12 -45.90 -0.37 -6.73
C CYS A 12 -46.18 -1.87 -6.63
N GLY A 13 -47.40 -2.33 -6.93
CA GLY A 13 -47.80 -3.73 -6.84
C GLY A 13 -47.83 -4.31 -5.42
N GLY A 14 -47.62 -3.47 -4.40
CA GLY A 14 -47.63 -3.91 -3.00
C GLY A 14 -49.02 -4.03 -2.43
N GLU A 15 -49.26 -5.12 -1.67
CA GLU A 15 -50.51 -5.35 -0.95
C GLU A 15 -50.61 -4.42 0.29
N VAL A 16 -51.74 -3.79 0.50
CA VAL A 16 -52.03 -2.98 1.71
C VAL A 16 -52.25 -3.91 2.90
N THR A 17 -51.35 -3.84 3.87
CA THR A 17 -51.36 -4.69 5.07
C THR A 17 -51.30 -3.85 6.35
N ARG A 18 -51.41 -4.53 7.51
CA ARG A 18 -51.25 -3.87 8.81
C ARG A 18 -49.78 -3.45 9.04
N ALA A 19 -49.55 -2.37 9.78
CA ALA A 19 -48.22 -1.90 10.12
C ALA A 19 -47.36 -2.96 10.86
N ALA A 20 -47.97 -3.85 11.63
CA ALA A 20 -47.30 -4.96 12.33
C ALA A 20 -46.62 -5.94 11.38
N VAL A 21 -47.14 -6.11 10.16
CA VAL A 21 -46.57 -7.04 9.15
C VAL A 21 -45.11 -6.73 8.82
N ARG A 22 -44.69 -5.47 8.91
CA ARG A 22 -43.27 -5.08 8.74
C ARG A 22 -42.33 -5.76 9.75
N ARG A 23 -42.81 -6.14 10.93
CA ARG A 23 -42.07 -6.85 11.97
C ARG A 23 -42.21 -8.35 11.90
N GLU A 24 -43.25 -8.83 11.24
CA GLU A 24 -43.56 -10.26 11.07
C GLU A 24 -42.87 -10.86 9.84
N ARG A 25 -42.74 -10.06 8.78
CA ARG A 25 -42.10 -10.50 7.52
C ARG A 25 -40.59 -10.39 7.63
N MET A 26 -39.94 -11.50 7.32
CA MET A 26 -38.48 -11.56 7.19
C MET A 26 -38.08 -11.29 5.74
N GLY A 27 -37.00 -10.55 5.57
CA GLY A 27 -36.38 -10.32 4.27
C GLY A 27 -34.94 -10.80 4.28
N HIS A 28 -34.38 -11.04 3.10
CA HIS A 28 -32.97 -11.32 2.90
C HIS A 28 -32.30 -10.19 2.13
N ILE A 29 -31.17 -9.72 2.63
CA ILE A 29 -30.32 -8.76 1.94
C ILE A 29 -28.94 -9.42 1.82
N GLU A 30 -28.55 -9.72 0.59
CA GLU A 30 -27.22 -10.24 0.31
C GLU A 30 -26.22 -9.06 0.30
N LEU A 31 -25.16 -9.18 1.09
CA LEU A 31 -24.12 -8.18 1.19
C LEU A 31 -23.10 -8.36 0.07
N ALA A 32 -22.63 -7.26 -0.52
CA ALA A 32 -21.59 -7.28 -1.55
C ALA A 32 -20.22 -7.73 -1.02
N ALA A 33 -20.00 -7.63 0.31
CA ALA A 33 -18.77 -8.04 0.98
C ALA A 33 -19.09 -8.60 2.37
N PRO A 34 -18.26 -9.50 2.92
CA PRO A 34 -18.42 -9.98 4.28
C PRO A 34 -18.29 -8.83 5.29
N VAL A 35 -19.09 -8.90 6.35
CA VAL A 35 -19.09 -7.91 7.44
C VAL A 35 -18.89 -8.63 8.76
N THR A 36 -18.03 -8.09 9.61
CA THR A 36 -17.76 -8.65 10.93
C THR A 36 -18.88 -8.27 11.91
N HIS A 37 -19.48 -9.27 12.56
CA HIS A 37 -20.51 -9.04 13.55
C HIS A 37 -19.92 -8.45 14.83
N ILE A 38 -20.50 -7.35 15.32
CA ILE A 38 -20.01 -6.57 16.44
C ILE A 38 -19.87 -7.39 17.75
N TRP A 39 -20.73 -8.36 17.98
CA TRP A 39 -20.68 -9.20 19.19
C TRP A 39 -19.43 -10.09 19.26
N TYR A 40 -18.91 -10.51 18.11
CA TYR A 40 -17.68 -11.30 18.04
C TYR A 40 -16.43 -10.44 18.01
N PHE A 41 -16.57 -9.20 17.57
CA PHE A 41 -15.47 -8.26 17.48
C PHE A 41 -15.28 -7.43 18.76
N LYS A 42 -16.32 -6.71 19.23
CA LYS A 42 -16.25 -5.80 20.41
C LYS A 42 -16.76 -6.42 21.72
N GLY A 43 -17.01 -7.71 21.76
CA GLY A 43 -17.27 -8.41 23.03
C GLY A 43 -16.05 -8.34 23.98
N VAL A 44 -16.29 -8.45 25.28
CA VAL A 44 -15.21 -8.54 26.27
C VAL A 44 -15.29 -9.91 26.95
N PRO A 45 -14.33 -10.82 26.70
CA PRO A 45 -13.22 -10.72 25.73
C PRO A 45 -13.68 -10.79 24.28
N SER A 46 -12.90 -10.21 23.34
CA SER A 46 -13.16 -10.32 21.91
C SER A 46 -12.95 -11.76 21.44
N ARG A 47 -14.02 -12.40 20.94
CA ARG A 47 -13.93 -13.79 20.45
C ARG A 47 -13.02 -13.91 19.24
N LEU A 48 -13.11 -12.95 18.31
CA LEU A 48 -12.24 -12.93 17.13
C LEU A 48 -10.79 -12.64 17.49
N GLY A 49 -10.55 -11.68 18.38
CA GLY A 49 -9.21 -11.38 18.87
C GLY A 49 -8.55 -12.58 19.55
N TYR A 50 -9.33 -13.33 20.32
CA TYR A 50 -8.84 -14.55 20.98
C TYR A 50 -8.55 -15.67 19.99
N LEU A 51 -9.42 -15.90 19.00
CA LEU A 51 -9.23 -16.93 17.98
C LEU A 51 -8.03 -16.67 17.06
N LEU A 52 -7.78 -15.40 16.77
CA LEU A 52 -6.71 -14.97 15.86
C LEU A 52 -5.42 -14.57 16.58
N ASP A 53 -5.42 -14.62 17.92
CA ASP A 53 -4.31 -14.13 18.74
C ASP A 53 -3.91 -12.68 18.38
N LEU A 54 -4.91 -11.84 18.06
CA LEU A 54 -4.73 -10.44 17.69
C LEU A 54 -5.23 -9.51 18.79
N ALA A 55 -4.43 -8.49 19.12
CA ALA A 55 -4.87 -7.44 20.00
C ALA A 55 -6.11 -6.72 19.44
N PRO A 56 -7.08 -6.30 20.28
CA PRO A 56 -8.30 -5.63 19.81
C PRO A 56 -8.06 -4.42 18.93
N LYS A 57 -7.00 -3.63 19.19
CA LYS A 57 -6.61 -2.48 18.39
C LYS A 57 -6.11 -2.88 16.99
N ASP A 58 -5.40 -3.99 16.89
CA ASP A 58 -4.86 -4.47 15.62
C ASP A 58 -5.96 -5.10 14.77
N LEU A 59 -6.85 -5.86 15.39
CA LEU A 59 -8.07 -6.35 14.74
C LEU A 59 -8.94 -5.19 14.22
N GLU A 60 -9.06 -4.11 14.97
CA GLU A 60 -9.78 -2.91 14.56
C GLU A 60 -9.16 -2.26 13.33
N LYS A 61 -7.84 -2.14 13.25
CA LYS A 61 -7.14 -1.62 12.07
C LYS A 61 -7.46 -2.42 10.81
N VAL A 62 -7.48 -3.75 10.91
CA VAL A 62 -7.78 -4.62 9.76
C VAL A 62 -9.23 -4.46 9.34
N ILE A 63 -10.19 -4.54 10.26
CA ILE A 63 -11.63 -4.49 9.98
C ILE A 63 -12.03 -3.15 9.36
N TYR A 64 -11.46 -2.04 9.83
CA TYR A 64 -11.76 -0.69 9.35
C TYR A 64 -10.82 -0.20 8.23
N PHE A 65 -10.13 -1.11 7.55
CA PHE A 65 -9.31 -0.81 6.37
C PHE A 65 -8.15 0.17 6.65
N ALA A 66 -7.61 0.16 7.87
CA ALA A 66 -6.46 0.97 8.26
C ALA A 66 -5.12 0.22 8.14
N ALA A 67 -5.14 -1.11 8.05
CA ALA A 67 -3.96 -1.93 7.83
C ALA A 67 -4.29 -3.19 7.04
N TYR A 68 -3.35 -3.63 6.24
CA TYR A 68 -3.35 -4.95 5.62
C TYR A 68 -2.92 -6.00 6.63
N MET A 69 -3.58 -7.14 6.65
CA MET A 69 -3.17 -8.32 7.38
C MET A 69 -2.63 -9.37 6.41
N ILE A 70 -1.49 -9.95 6.72
CA ILE A 70 -0.91 -11.04 5.95
C ILE A 70 -1.64 -12.33 6.31
N THR A 71 -2.28 -12.95 5.32
CA THR A 71 -3.13 -14.15 5.52
C THR A 71 -2.39 -15.45 5.23
N SER A 72 -1.39 -15.42 4.36
CA SER A 72 -0.55 -16.57 4.09
C SER A 72 0.84 -16.15 3.64
N VAL A 73 1.85 -16.98 3.95
CA VAL A 73 3.24 -16.84 3.48
C VAL A 73 3.72 -18.22 3.10
N ASP A 74 4.27 -18.36 1.89
CA ASP A 74 4.96 -19.57 1.44
C ASP A 74 6.43 -19.47 1.85
N GLU A 75 6.72 -19.93 3.07
CA GLU A 75 8.05 -19.85 3.65
C GLU A 75 9.05 -20.72 2.91
N ASP A 76 8.65 -21.90 2.45
CA ASP A 76 9.52 -22.85 1.75
C ASP A 76 9.98 -22.28 0.40
N GLN A 77 9.04 -21.75 -0.39
CA GLN A 77 9.35 -21.16 -1.68
C GLN A 77 10.17 -19.86 -1.49
N ARG A 78 9.82 -19.05 -0.48
CA ARG A 78 10.58 -17.85 -0.14
C ARG A 78 12.03 -18.19 0.20
N ALA A 79 12.25 -19.17 1.07
CA ALA A 79 13.59 -19.59 1.49
C ALA A 79 14.43 -20.10 0.32
N LYS A 80 13.84 -20.87 -0.60
CA LYS A 80 14.52 -21.37 -1.80
C LYS A 80 14.94 -20.26 -2.75
N ASP A 81 14.06 -19.28 -2.95
CA ASP A 81 14.27 -18.23 -3.95
C ASP A 81 15.04 -17.02 -3.39
N LEU A 82 15.17 -16.90 -2.06
CA LEU A 82 15.77 -15.75 -1.39
C LEU A 82 17.13 -15.34 -1.94
N PRO A 83 18.12 -16.26 -2.17
CA PRO A 83 19.42 -15.88 -2.72
C PRO A 83 19.32 -15.28 -4.13
N SER A 84 18.39 -15.79 -4.95
CA SER A 84 18.14 -15.27 -6.30
C SER A 84 17.50 -13.88 -6.25
N LEU A 85 16.57 -13.66 -5.31
CA LEU A 85 15.93 -12.39 -5.11
C LEU A 85 16.90 -11.32 -4.60
N GLU A 86 17.79 -11.67 -3.67
CA GLU A 86 18.87 -10.79 -3.20
C GLU A 86 19.77 -10.35 -4.35
N SER A 87 20.20 -11.29 -5.17
CA SER A 87 21.03 -10.98 -6.33
C SER A 87 20.31 -10.03 -7.32
N LYS A 88 19.01 -10.21 -7.54
CA LYS A 88 18.23 -9.33 -8.40
C LYS A 88 18.12 -7.90 -7.85
N ILE A 89 17.89 -7.78 -6.55
CA ILE A 89 17.83 -6.47 -5.88
C ILE A 89 19.19 -5.77 -5.95
N ASP A 90 20.29 -6.50 -5.73
CA ASP A 90 21.64 -5.92 -5.84
C ASP A 90 21.95 -5.43 -7.26
N VAL A 91 21.53 -6.18 -8.28
CA VAL A 91 21.64 -5.72 -9.67
C VAL A 91 20.82 -4.46 -9.92
N GLU A 92 19.57 -4.42 -9.44
CA GLU A 92 18.69 -3.26 -9.57
C GLU A 92 19.27 -2.02 -8.86
N LYS A 93 19.79 -2.18 -7.64
CA LYS A 93 20.49 -1.09 -6.92
C LYS A 93 21.71 -0.58 -7.67
N LYS A 94 22.50 -1.47 -8.24
CA LYS A 94 23.65 -1.09 -9.09
C LYS A 94 23.22 -0.32 -10.33
N GLN A 95 22.12 -0.73 -10.97
CA GLN A 95 21.58 0.01 -12.12
C GLN A 95 21.12 1.42 -11.74
N VAL A 96 20.47 1.59 -10.59
CA VAL A 96 20.08 2.91 -10.06
C VAL A 96 21.33 3.77 -9.77
N ALA A 97 22.35 3.19 -9.12
CA ALA A 97 23.60 3.87 -8.84
C ALA A 97 24.34 4.31 -10.13
N ASN A 98 24.44 3.41 -11.12
CA ASN A 98 25.07 3.73 -12.39
C ASN A 98 24.33 4.87 -13.12
N ARG A 99 22.98 4.79 -13.17
CA ARG A 99 22.15 5.86 -13.77
C ARG A 99 22.37 7.20 -13.06
N ARG A 100 22.45 7.20 -11.71
CA ARG A 100 22.76 8.37 -10.91
C ARG A 100 24.10 8.97 -11.32
N ASP A 101 25.14 8.14 -11.39
CA ASP A 101 26.49 8.59 -11.70
C ASP A 101 26.60 9.15 -13.14
N ASP A 102 25.91 8.50 -14.08
CA ASP A 102 25.82 8.98 -15.47
C ASP A 102 25.12 10.35 -15.55
N GLU A 103 23.99 10.53 -14.85
CA GLU A 103 23.26 11.79 -14.82
C GLU A 103 24.08 12.91 -14.15
N VAL A 104 24.76 12.60 -13.04
CA VAL A 104 25.65 13.56 -12.37
C VAL A 104 26.82 13.93 -13.27
N ASN A 105 27.45 12.98 -13.94
CA ASN A 105 28.57 13.24 -14.85
C ASN A 105 28.13 14.08 -16.05
N LYS A 106 26.99 13.77 -16.67
CA LYS A 106 26.43 14.61 -17.75
C LYS A 106 26.19 16.03 -17.30
N ARG A 107 25.65 16.23 -16.08
CA ARG A 107 25.43 17.57 -15.54
C ARG A 107 26.73 18.31 -15.21
N ALA A 108 27.73 17.58 -14.71
CA ALA A 108 29.06 18.13 -14.43
C ALA A 108 29.74 18.58 -15.73
N THR A 109 29.76 17.77 -16.78
CA THR A 109 30.32 18.12 -18.08
C THR A 109 29.60 19.35 -18.68
N LYS A 110 28.27 19.40 -18.55
CA LYS A 110 27.51 20.57 -18.98
C LYS A 110 27.88 21.82 -18.19
N LEU A 111 28.07 21.69 -16.88
CA LEU A 111 28.50 22.81 -16.05
C LEU A 111 29.87 23.36 -16.49
N GLU A 112 30.82 22.46 -16.79
CA GLU A 112 32.14 22.85 -17.30
C GLU A 112 32.03 23.63 -18.62
N ALA A 113 31.17 23.18 -19.54
CA ALA A 113 30.91 23.87 -20.79
C ALA A 113 30.24 25.26 -20.56
N ASP A 114 29.20 25.31 -19.71
CA ASP A 114 28.51 26.56 -19.37
C ASP A 114 29.48 27.60 -18.73
N ILE A 115 30.40 27.14 -17.88
CA ILE A 115 31.41 28.01 -17.24
C ILE A 115 32.41 28.50 -18.29
N ALA A 116 32.92 27.63 -19.18
CA ALA A 116 33.85 28.02 -20.22
C ALA A 116 33.26 29.06 -21.19
N GLU A 117 31.99 28.90 -21.56
CA GLU A 117 31.25 29.87 -22.37
C GLU A 117 31.14 31.23 -21.69
N LEU A 118 30.72 31.25 -20.41
CA LEU A 118 30.64 32.49 -19.60
C LEU A 118 31.99 33.17 -19.39
N GLU A 119 33.09 32.42 -19.35
CA GLU A 119 34.44 32.96 -19.28
C GLU A 119 34.86 33.60 -20.60
N ALA A 120 34.57 32.97 -21.71
CA ALA A 120 34.82 33.50 -23.04
C ALA A 120 34.04 34.80 -23.32
N GLU A 121 32.81 34.92 -22.79
CA GLU A 121 31.96 36.10 -22.87
C GLU A 121 32.35 37.20 -21.88
N GLY A 122 33.32 36.98 -20.98
CA GLY A 122 33.73 37.94 -19.96
C GLY A 122 32.69 38.17 -18.86
N ALA A 123 31.82 37.17 -18.60
CA ALA A 123 30.76 37.27 -17.63
C ALA A 123 31.27 37.53 -16.19
N LYS A 124 30.49 38.29 -15.42
CA LYS A 124 30.81 38.61 -14.03
C LYS A 124 30.92 37.38 -13.13
N SER A 125 31.82 37.43 -12.15
CA SER A 125 32.03 36.36 -11.17
C SER A 125 30.74 35.86 -10.51
N ASP A 126 29.77 36.77 -10.23
CA ASP A 126 28.48 36.43 -9.64
C ASP A 126 27.58 35.58 -10.55
N GLN A 127 27.67 35.76 -11.86
CA GLN A 127 26.92 34.95 -12.81
C GLN A 127 27.44 33.52 -12.84
N ARG A 128 28.77 33.34 -12.92
CA ARG A 128 29.43 32.03 -12.85
C ARG A 128 29.13 31.31 -11.54
N ARG A 129 29.15 32.04 -10.41
CA ARG A 129 28.79 31.48 -9.11
C ARG A 129 27.35 30.97 -9.07
N LYS A 130 26.39 31.74 -9.59
CA LYS A 130 24.96 31.30 -9.64
C LYS A 130 24.77 30.06 -10.48
N VAL A 131 25.43 29.95 -11.64
CA VAL A 131 25.34 28.74 -12.51
C VAL A 131 25.93 27.56 -11.78
N LYS A 132 27.09 27.71 -11.11
CA LYS A 132 27.69 26.63 -10.32
C LYS A 132 26.81 26.18 -9.18
N GLU A 133 26.25 27.08 -8.39
CA GLU A 133 25.35 26.78 -7.29
C GLU A 133 24.07 26.06 -7.77
N SER A 134 23.52 26.47 -8.93
CA SER A 134 22.36 25.82 -9.53
C SER A 134 22.66 24.39 -9.94
N ALA A 135 23.78 24.17 -10.63
CA ALA A 135 24.22 22.84 -11.04
C ALA A 135 24.52 21.93 -9.85
N GLU A 136 25.16 22.46 -8.81
CA GLU A 136 25.41 21.69 -7.57
C GLU A 136 24.10 21.25 -6.88
N ARG A 137 23.08 22.12 -6.85
CA ARG A 137 21.76 21.80 -6.33
C ARG A 137 21.07 20.71 -7.16
N GLU A 138 21.15 20.80 -8.50
CA GLU A 138 20.60 19.79 -9.40
C GLU A 138 21.29 18.44 -9.20
N MET A 139 22.62 18.41 -9.16
CA MET A 139 23.39 17.17 -8.91
C MET A 139 23.07 16.57 -7.53
N ALA A 140 22.93 17.40 -6.50
CA ALA A 140 22.53 16.97 -5.17
C ALA A 140 21.11 16.38 -5.19
N GLN A 141 20.20 16.96 -5.98
CA GLN A 141 18.84 16.43 -6.13
C GLN A 141 18.81 15.06 -6.85
N ILE A 142 19.63 14.90 -7.89
CA ILE A 142 19.79 13.61 -8.60
C ILE A 142 20.27 12.54 -7.61
N ARG A 143 21.32 12.83 -6.83
CA ARG A 143 21.83 11.91 -5.81
C ARG A 143 20.77 11.53 -4.80
N ARG A 144 20.07 12.51 -4.21
CA ARG A 144 19.01 12.27 -3.22
C ARG A 144 17.87 11.39 -3.75
N ARG A 145 17.49 11.58 -5.02
CA ARG A 145 16.44 10.76 -5.65
C ARG A 145 16.88 9.32 -5.80
N ALA A 146 18.10 9.09 -6.28
CA ALA A 146 18.65 7.75 -6.44
C ALA A 146 18.85 7.05 -5.09
N ASP A 147 19.37 7.75 -4.09
CA ASP A 147 19.55 7.20 -2.75
C ASP A 147 18.20 6.83 -2.12
N ALA A 148 17.16 7.67 -2.29
CA ALA A 148 15.81 7.36 -1.83
C ALA A 148 15.18 6.16 -2.56
N GLU A 149 15.49 5.97 -3.85
CA GLU A 149 15.06 4.80 -4.63
C GLU A 149 15.74 3.52 -4.11
N ILE A 150 17.04 3.57 -3.82
CA ILE A 150 17.80 2.45 -3.23
C ILE A 150 17.25 2.10 -1.84
N ASP A 151 17.08 3.10 -0.97
CA ASP A 151 16.53 2.92 0.38
C ASP A 151 15.12 2.30 0.34
N ARG A 152 14.33 2.67 -0.66
CA ARG A 152 13.00 2.10 -0.87
C ARG A 152 13.07 0.63 -1.26
N LEU A 153 13.95 0.26 -2.18
CA LEU A 153 14.19 -1.14 -2.58
C LEU A 153 14.60 -1.98 -1.38
N ASP A 154 15.55 -1.51 -0.59
CA ASP A 154 16.00 -2.21 0.61
C ASP A 154 14.88 -2.35 1.64
N ARG A 155 14.12 -1.29 1.92
CA ARG A 155 12.99 -1.33 2.86
C ARG A 155 11.92 -2.35 2.46
N VAL A 156 11.54 -2.36 1.18
CA VAL A 156 10.54 -3.31 0.66
C VAL A 156 11.04 -4.74 0.79
N PHE A 157 12.30 -4.98 0.45
CA PHE A 157 12.89 -6.31 0.50
C PHE A 157 13.10 -6.81 1.94
N ASP A 158 13.56 -5.95 2.83
CA ASP A 158 13.75 -6.31 4.25
C ASP A 158 12.42 -6.62 4.92
N ARG A 159 11.37 -5.83 4.62
CA ARG A 159 10.03 -6.11 5.11
C ARG A 159 9.51 -7.45 4.60
N PHE A 160 9.72 -7.74 3.31
CA PHE A 160 9.36 -9.03 2.71
C PHE A 160 10.09 -10.22 3.35
N LYS A 161 11.40 -10.10 3.61
CA LYS A 161 12.19 -11.16 4.27
C LYS A 161 11.63 -11.53 5.65
N GLY A 162 11.25 -10.53 6.42
CA GLY A 162 10.72 -10.70 7.78
C GLY A 162 9.23 -10.96 7.88
N LEU A 163 8.51 -11.08 6.76
CA LEU A 163 7.05 -11.17 6.73
C LEU A 163 6.56 -12.50 7.31
N LYS A 164 5.57 -12.41 8.21
CA LYS A 164 4.91 -13.57 8.83
C LYS A 164 3.40 -13.49 8.65
N VAL A 165 2.74 -14.64 8.80
CA VAL A 165 1.29 -14.70 8.86
C VAL A 165 0.80 -13.88 10.05
N GLN A 166 -0.30 -13.16 9.90
CA GLN A 166 -0.88 -12.21 10.85
C GLN A 166 -0.10 -10.90 11.05
N ASP A 167 1.02 -10.70 10.38
CA ASP A 167 1.68 -9.39 10.34
C ASP A 167 0.73 -8.34 9.79
N LEU A 168 0.80 -7.13 10.38
CA LEU A 168 0.04 -5.98 9.92
C LEU A 168 0.95 -5.00 9.18
N GLU A 169 0.44 -4.47 8.07
CA GLU A 169 1.10 -3.42 7.32
C GLU A 169 0.15 -2.24 7.14
N GLY A 170 0.52 -1.11 7.72
CA GLY A 170 -0.26 0.12 7.66
C GLY A 170 0.15 1.05 6.52
N ASP A 171 1.33 0.85 5.93
CA ASP A 171 1.80 1.62 4.77
C ASP A 171 1.30 0.97 3.48
N GLU A 172 0.27 1.58 2.89
CA GLU A 172 -0.35 1.10 1.65
C GLU A 172 0.64 1.07 0.48
N VAL A 173 1.54 2.04 0.40
CA VAL A 173 2.53 2.12 -0.70
C VAL A 173 3.53 0.99 -0.57
N LEU A 174 4.04 0.76 0.64
CA LEU A 174 4.94 -0.36 0.94
C LEU A 174 4.28 -1.70 0.66
N TYR A 175 3.04 -1.90 1.12
CA TYR A 175 2.31 -3.13 0.88
C TYR A 175 2.07 -3.41 -0.61
N ARG A 176 1.64 -2.39 -1.38
CA ARG A 176 1.42 -2.53 -2.82
C ARG A 176 2.71 -2.90 -3.55
N GLU A 177 3.80 -2.21 -3.26
CA GLU A 177 5.08 -2.49 -3.90
C GLU A 177 5.62 -3.88 -3.53
N MET A 178 5.47 -4.28 -2.27
CA MET A 178 5.83 -5.62 -1.80
C MET A 178 4.97 -6.69 -2.51
N ARG A 179 3.68 -6.44 -2.68
CA ARG A 179 2.77 -7.32 -3.41
C ARG A 179 3.10 -7.40 -4.91
N ASP A 180 3.41 -6.28 -5.55
CA ASP A 180 3.75 -6.25 -6.97
C ASP A 180 5.04 -7.02 -7.27
N ARG A 181 6.02 -6.95 -6.36
CA ARG A 181 7.32 -7.63 -6.51
C ARG A 181 7.29 -9.08 -6.03
N TYR A 182 6.61 -9.35 -4.93
CA TYR A 182 6.70 -10.61 -4.18
C TYR A 182 5.34 -11.28 -3.91
N GLY A 183 4.26 -10.85 -4.53
CA GLY A 183 2.90 -11.37 -4.31
C GLY A 183 2.70 -12.86 -4.63
N ARG A 184 3.69 -13.48 -5.23
CA ARG A 184 3.76 -14.93 -5.44
C ARG A 184 4.03 -15.70 -4.13
N TYR A 185 4.68 -15.08 -3.15
CA TYR A 185 5.13 -15.70 -1.91
C TYR A 185 4.22 -15.45 -0.72
N PHE A 186 3.31 -14.50 -0.83
CA PHE A 186 2.40 -14.17 0.26
C PHE A 186 1.06 -13.65 -0.26
N SER A 187 0.05 -13.75 0.57
CA SER A 187 -1.22 -13.08 0.35
C SER A 187 -1.63 -12.29 1.60
N GLY A 188 -2.40 -11.24 1.38
CA GLY A 188 -2.92 -10.41 2.45
C GLY A 188 -4.14 -9.64 1.98
N GLY A 189 -4.81 -8.98 2.90
CA GLY A 189 -6.00 -8.21 2.61
C GLY A 189 -6.42 -7.34 3.78
N MET A 190 -7.50 -6.61 3.58
CA MET A 190 -8.13 -5.77 4.60
C MET A 190 -9.60 -6.18 4.81
N GLY A 191 -10.18 -5.67 5.88
CA GLY A 191 -11.59 -5.86 6.18
C GLY A 191 -11.95 -7.25 6.68
N ALA A 192 -13.24 -7.52 6.79
CA ALA A 192 -13.76 -8.80 7.25
C ALA A 192 -13.36 -9.99 6.35
N ALA A 193 -13.13 -9.75 5.06
CA ALA A 193 -12.68 -10.77 4.12
C ALA A 193 -11.27 -11.31 4.44
N ALA A 194 -10.39 -10.47 4.99
CA ALA A 194 -9.07 -10.91 5.44
C ALA A 194 -9.14 -11.72 6.75
N ILE A 195 -10.10 -11.38 7.62
CA ILE A 195 -10.34 -12.09 8.88
C ILE A 195 -10.95 -13.49 8.64
N GLN A 196 -11.70 -13.65 7.57
CA GLN A 196 -12.38 -14.91 7.23
C GLN A 196 -11.41 -15.95 6.64
N LYS A 197 -10.30 -15.55 6.09
CA LYS A 197 -9.25 -16.42 5.52
C LYS A 197 -8.33 -16.98 6.58
#